data_4c4406ac60e4098ba760effeba8752a8
#
_entry.id   4c4406ac60e4098ba760effeba8752a8
#
_cell.length_a   1.000
_cell.length_b   1.000
_cell.length_c   1.000
_cell.angle_alpha   90.00
_cell.angle_beta   90.00
_cell.angle_gamma   90.00
#
_symmetry.space_group_name_H-M   'P 1'
#
loop_
_entity.id
_entity.type
_entity.pdbx_description
1 polymer ?
#
loop_
_entity_poly.entity_id
_entity_poly.type
_entity_poly.pdbx_seq_one_letter_code
_entity_poly.pdbx_strand_id
1 'polypeptide(L)'
;MQIKHHSKSSEVAIQIVRRISQPLCIVLLLLICRTLSAQSEQHRVRNIVLVHGAWADGSGWKGVYDILVKDGYSVSIVQEPETSFKEDVAAAKRVLALQDGPCILVAHSYGGAVITEAGSDPSVAGLVYIAAHMPDAGENEADDGKRFPSDLSKSAAIKKTGDGFTYLDPAQFHEYFAADLSAEQAAFMARSQVL
;
A
#
# COMPACT_ATOMS: atom_id res chain seq x y z
N MET A 1 24.60 -82.93 3.10
CA MET A 1 25.16 -81.97 2.12
C MET A 1 24.05 -81.02 1.71
N GLN A 2 23.90 -79.88 2.40
CA GLN A 2 22.88 -78.90 2.09
C GLN A 2 23.57 -77.70 1.47
N ILE A 3 23.15 -77.39 0.26
CA ILE A 3 23.71 -76.31 -0.55
C ILE A 3 22.97 -74.99 -0.18
N LYS A 4 23.68 -74.06 0.43
CA LYS A 4 23.19 -72.67 0.62
C LYS A 4 23.34 -71.90 -0.71
N HIS A 5 22.23 -71.77 -1.45
CA HIS A 5 22.14 -70.88 -2.61
C HIS A 5 20.93 -69.97 -2.48
N HIS A 6 20.98 -69.01 -1.57
CA HIS A 6 20.00 -67.89 -1.58
C HIS A 6 20.53 -66.71 -0.79
N SER A 7 21.46 -65.94 -1.35
CA SER A 7 21.85 -64.66 -0.70
C SER A 7 22.31 -63.58 -1.68
N LYS A 8 22.81 -63.86 -2.84
CA LYS A 8 23.36 -62.82 -3.71
C LYS A 8 22.35 -62.08 -4.56
N SER A 9 21.23 -62.69 -4.93
CA SER A 9 20.19 -62.04 -5.78
C SER A 9 19.39 -61.01 -5.05
N SER A 10 19.10 -61.22 -3.75
CA SER A 10 18.35 -60.28 -2.94
C SER A 10 19.12 -59.02 -2.55
N GLU A 11 20.45 -59.17 -2.32
CA GLU A 11 21.33 -58.00 -2.01
C GLU A 11 21.52 -57.09 -3.23
N VAL A 12 21.67 -57.69 -4.42
CA VAL A 12 21.80 -56.92 -5.68
C VAL A 12 20.51 -56.15 -5.99
N ALA A 13 19.34 -56.75 -5.79
CA ALA A 13 18.05 -56.08 -6.00
C ALA A 13 17.83 -54.91 -5.02
N ILE A 14 18.21 -55.09 -3.75
CA ILE A 14 18.13 -54.03 -2.75
C ILE A 14 19.10 -52.86 -3.05
N GLN A 15 20.30 -53.17 -3.52
CA GLN A 15 21.25 -52.11 -3.92
C GLN A 15 20.81 -51.33 -5.17
N ILE A 16 20.19 -51.98 -6.14
CA ILE A 16 19.65 -51.31 -7.34
C ILE A 16 18.48 -50.41 -6.98
N VAL A 17 17.55 -50.86 -6.14
CA VAL A 17 16.41 -50.05 -5.66
C VAL A 17 16.92 -48.82 -4.87
N ARG A 18 17.92 -48.98 -3.99
CA ARG A 18 18.53 -47.85 -3.27
C ARG A 18 19.23 -46.85 -4.17
N ARG A 19 19.90 -47.31 -5.24
CA ARG A 19 20.61 -46.40 -6.18
C ARG A 19 19.65 -45.60 -7.06
N ILE A 20 18.46 -46.12 -7.35
CA ILE A 20 17.47 -45.42 -8.18
C ILE A 20 16.55 -44.53 -7.33
N SER A 21 16.22 -44.93 -6.11
CA SER A 21 15.32 -44.17 -5.24
C SER A 21 15.96 -42.88 -4.66
N GLN A 22 17.27 -42.88 -4.38
CA GLN A 22 17.91 -41.69 -3.82
C GLN A 22 17.91 -40.45 -4.76
N PRO A 23 18.30 -40.54 -6.05
CA PRO A 23 18.26 -39.40 -6.93
C PRO A 23 16.80 -38.93 -7.21
N LEU A 24 15.86 -39.88 -7.28
CA LEU A 24 14.45 -39.54 -7.49
C LEU A 24 13.85 -38.78 -6.29
N CYS A 25 14.18 -39.18 -5.05
CA CYS A 25 13.78 -38.46 -3.85
C CYS A 25 14.37 -37.07 -3.77
N ILE A 26 15.63 -36.89 -4.17
CA ILE A 26 16.30 -35.58 -4.19
C ILE A 26 15.64 -34.65 -5.22
N VAL A 27 15.36 -35.15 -6.42
CA VAL A 27 14.68 -34.38 -7.47
C VAL A 27 13.26 -33.99 -7.02
N LEU A 28 12.53 -34.90 -6.38
CA LEU A 28 11.20 -34.61 -5.87
C LEU A 28 11.23 -33.58 -4.73
N LEU A 29 12.20 -33.67 -3.82
CA LEU A 29 12.41 -32.67 -2.76
C LEU A 29 12.76 -31.29 -3.33
N LEU A 30 13.61 -31.23 -4.35
CA LEU A 30 13.95 -29.98 -5.01
C LEU A 30 12.77 -29.34 -5.76
N LEU A 31 11.91 -30.17 -6.36
CA LEU A 31 10.68 -29.71 -6.99
C LEU A 31 9.68 -29.17 -5.96
N ILE A 32 9.51 -29.87 -4.83
CA ILE A 32 8.65 -29.42 -3.72
C ILE A 32 9.19 -28.11 -3.10
N CYS A 33 10.50 -27.99 -2.88
CA CYS A 33 11.12 -26.76 -2.40
C CYS A 33 10.91 -25.58 -3.37
N ARG A 34 10.99 -25.80 -4.67
CA ARG A 34 10.75 -24.77 -5.68
C ARG A 34 9.28 -24.34 -5.73
N THR A 35 8.33 -25.25 -5.59
CA THR A 35 6.90 -24.92 -5.55
C THR A 35 6.55 -24.17 -4.27
N LEU A 36 7.08 -24.55 -3.11
CA LEU A 36 6.89 -23.84 -1.86
C LEU A 36 7.51 -22.44 -1.88
N SER A 37 8.70 -22.26 -2.48
CA SER A 37 9.33 -20.95 -2.64
C SER A 37 8.54 -20.05 -3.59
N ALA A 38 8.06 -20.57 -4.73
CA ALA A 38 7.21 -19.84 -5.66
C ALA A 38 5.88 -19.41 -5.02
N GLN A 39 5.30 -20.27 -4.18
CA GLN A 39 4.05 -19.99 -3.48
C GLN A 39 4.22 -18.94 -2.38
N SER A 40 5.38 -18.87 -1.71
CA SER A 40 5.70 -17.83 -0.73
C SER A 40 5.95 -16.46 -1.37
N GLU A 41 6.50 -16.40 -2.58
CA GLU A 41 6.66 -15.16 -3.33
C GLU A 41 5.32 -14.60 -3.82
N GLN A 42 4.38 -15.47 -4.18
CA GLN A 42 3.07 -15.08 -4.70
C GLN A 42 2.16 -14.45 -3.62
N HIS A 43 2.48 -14.64 -2.32
CA HIS A 43 1.73 -14.07 -1.19
C HIS A 43 2.37 -12.77 -0.65
N ARG A 44 3.47 -12.33 -1.21
CA ARG A 44 4.13 -11.11 -0.77
C ARG A 44 3.45 -9.90 -1.41
N VAL A 45 2.81 -9.07 -0.58
CA VAL A 45 2.25 -7.80 -1.06
C VAL A 45 3.40 -6.93 -1.56
N ARG A 46 3.37 -6.55 -2.84
CA ARG A 46 4.37 -5.70 -3.48
C ARG A 46 3.80 -4.36 -3.94
N ASN A 47 2.49 -4.28 -4.09
CA ASN A 47 1.82 -3.09 -4.56
C ASN A 47 1.48 -2.17 -3.39
N ILE A 48 1.84 -0.92 -3.50
CA ILE A 48 1.50 0.14 -2.56
C ILE A 48 0.78 1.24 -3.33
N VAL A 49 -0.37 1.65 -2.82
CA VAL A 49 -1.16 2.74 -3.39
C VAL A 49 -1.20 3.87 -2.37
N LEU A 50 -0.65 5.02 -2.74
CA LEU A 50 -0.54 6.21 -1.90
C LEU A 50 -1.68 7.18 -2.21
N VAL A 51 -2.33 7.68 -1.17
CA VAL A 51 -3.52 8.56 -1.24
C VAL A 51 -3.20 9.83 -0.44
N HIS A 52 -3.28 10.99 -1.08
CA HIS A 52 -2.96 12.27 -0.45
C HIS A 52 -4.13 12.78 0.44
N GLY A 53 -3.92 13.87 1.14
CA GLY A 53 -4.95 14.54 1.91
C GLY A 53 -5.48 15.76 1.20
N ALA A 54 -6.51 16.39 1.76
CA ALA A 54 -7.07 17.63 1.27
C ALA A 54 -6.00 18.73 1.12
N TRP A 55 -6.18 19.62 0.16
CA TRP A 55 -5.30 20.75 -0.16
C TRP A 55 -3.89 20.35 -0.60
N ALA A 56 -3.70 19.11 -0.99
CA ALA A 56 -2.46 18.58 -1.49
C ALA A 56 -2.69 17.91 -2.85
N ASP A 57 -1.65 17.37 -3.43
CA ASP A 57 -1.70 16.49 -4.56
C ASP A 57 -0.73 15.31 -4.38
N GLY A 58 -0.71 14.40 -5.32
CA GLY A 58 0.17 13.23 -5.26
C GLY A 58 1.66 13.54 -5.23
N SER A 59 2.09 14.76 -5.58
CA SER A 59 3.51 15.14 -5.59
C SER A 59 4.12 15.16 -4.18
N GLY A 60 3.29 15.36 -3.14
CA GLY A 60 3.71 15.29 -1.75
C GLY A 60 4.27 13.92 -1.35
N TRP A 61 3.90 12.86 -2.05
CA TRP A 61 4.40 11.51 -1.83
C TRP A 61 5.76 11.21 -2.47
N LYS A 62 6.36 12.16 -3.24
CA LYS A 62 7.58 11.89 -4.03
C LYS A 62 8.71 11.28 -3.21
N GLY A 63 8.98 11.79 -2.01
CA GLY A 63 10.05 11.25 -1.16
C GLY A 63 9.78 9.81 -0.69
N VAL A 64 8.56 9.52 -0.29
CA VAL A 64 8.13 8.17 0.11
C VAL A 64 8.15 7.22 -1.10
N TYR A 65 7.65 7.67 -2.23
CA TYR A 65 7.68 6.93 -3.50
C TYR A 65 9.10 6.48 -3.85
N ASP A 66 10.08 7.37 -3.81
CA ASP A 66 11.47 7.06 -4.17
C ASP A 66 12.08 5.98 -3.26
N ILE A 67 11.77 6.03 -1.97
CA ILE A 67 12.25 5.03 -0.99
C ILE A 67 11.61 3.67 -1.28
N LEU A 68 10.29 3.63 -1.42
CA LEU A 68 9.56 2.37 -1.63
C LEU A 68 9.93 1.70 -2.96
N VAL A 69 10.09 2.46 -4.03
CA VAL A 69 10.54 1.93 -5.32
C VAL A 69 11.97 1.39 -5.24
N LYS A 70 12.87 2.08 -4.54
CA LYS A 70 14.24 1.59 -4.29
C LYS A 70 14.24 0.28 -3.50
N ASP A 71 13.27 0.10 -2.59
CA ASP A 71 13.10 -1.12 -1.80
C ASP A 71 12.37 -2.24 -2.56
N GLY A 72 12.04 -2.02 -3.84
CA GLY A 72 11.49 -3.02 -4.75
C GLY A 72 9.96 -3.15 -4.71
N TYR A 73 9.25 -2.16 -4.18
CA TYR A 73 7.79 -2.09 -4.26
C TYR A 73 7.32 -1.49 -5.60
N SER A 74 6.15 -1.92 -6.05
CA SER A 74 5.39 -1.28 -7.11
C SER A 74 4.51 -0.21 -6.47
N VAL A 75 4.71 1.06 -6.81
CA VAL A 75 4.03 2.17 -6.13
C VAL A 75 3.19 2.96 -7.11
N SER A 76 1.92 3.11 -6.79
CA SER A 76 0.97 3.97 -7.51
C SER A 76 0.52 5.11 -6.61
N ILE A 77 0.23 6.27 -7.19
CA ILE A 77 -0.25 7.44 -6.46
C ILE A 77 -1.62 7.82 -7.00
N VAL A 78 -2.60 7.94 -6.13
CA VAL A 78 -3.94 8.43 -6.47
C VAL A 78 -3.88 9.94 -6.62
N GLN A 79 -4.57 10.45 -7.64
CA GLN A 79 -4.89 11.87 -7.77
C GLN A 79 -6.39 12.01 -7.48
N GLU A 80 -6.72 12.55 -6.33
CA GLU A 80 -8.08 12.78 -5.91
C GLU A 80 -8.58 14.09 -6.55
N PRO A 81 -9.78 14.10 -7.16
CA PRO A 81 -10.32 15.34 -7.74
C PRO A 81 -10.84 16.33 -6.70
N GLU A 82 -11.02 15.90 -5.46
CA GLU A 82 -11.59 16.67 -4.31
C GLU A 82 -12.92 17.36 -4.60
N THR A 83 -13.65 16.91 -5.62
CA THR A 83 -14.99 17.41 -5.98
C THR A 83 -16.10 16.81 -5.13
N SER A 84 -15.89 15.60 -4.64
CA SER A 84 -16.74 14.94 -3.65
C SER A 84 -16.07 13.69 -3.10
N PHE A 85 -16.36 13.32 -1.86
CA PHE A 85 -15.89 12.07 -1.25
C PHE A 85 -16.11 10.83 -2.14
N LYS A 86 -17.28 10.75 -2.80
CA LYS A 86 -17.61 9.65 -3.72
C LYS A 86 -16.65 9.59 -4.93
N GLU A 87 -16.29 10.73 -5.50
CA GLU A 87 -15.38 10.78 -6.65
C GLU A 87 -13.94 10.47 -6.23
N ASP A 88 -13.53 10.85 -5.02
CA ASP A 88 -12.21 10.54 -4.48
C ASP A 88 -12.06 9.05 -4.21
N VAL A 89 -13.08 8.42 -3.60
CA VAL A 89 -13.14 6.95 -3.46
C VAL A 89 -13.12 6.26 -4.82
N ALA A 90 -13.83 6.79 -5.81
CA ALA A 90 -13.83 6.24 -7.16
C ALA A 90 -12.45 6.40 -7.84
N ALA A 91 -11.72 7.49 -7.57
CA ALA A 91 -10.34 7.66 -8.03
C ALA A 91 -9.41 6.59 -7.43
N ALA A 92 -9.48 6.36 -6.13
CA ALA A 92 -8.73 5.31 -5.46
C ALA A 92 -9.04 3.92 -6.03
N LYS A 93 -10.32 3.58 -6.21
CA LYS A 93 -10.76 2.30 -6.80
C LYS A 93 -10.29 2.12 -8.25
N ARG A 94 -10.21 3.19 -9.05
CA ARG A 94 -9.62 3.10 -10.41
C ARG A 94 -8.14 2.72 -10.37
N VAL A 95 -7.37 3.25 -9.43
CA VAL A 95 -5.95 2.90 -9.27
C VAL A 95 -5.80 1.48 -8.74
N LEU A 96 -6.66 1.05 -7.80
CA LEU A 96 -6.69 -0.34 -7.30
C LEU A 96 -6.92 -1.34 -8.45
N ALA A 97 -7.83 -1.05 -9.36
CA ALA A 97 -8.14 -1.91 -10.51
C ALA A 97 -6.98 -2.08 -11.50
N LEU A 98 -5.94 -1.26 -11.41
CA LEU A 98 -4.74 -1.36 -12.25
C LEU A 98 -3.64 -2.22 -11.60
N GLN A 99 -3.82 -2.66 -10.34
CA GLN A 99 -2.81 -3.44 -9.65
C GLN A 99 -2.83 -4.90 -10.13
N ASP A 100 -1.65 -5.51 -10.24
CA ASP A 100 -1.47 -6.90 -10.70
C ASP A 100 -1.53 -7.93 -9.55
N GLY A 101 -1.89 -7.51 -8.35
CA GLY A 101 -1.97 -8.36 -7.16
C GLY A 101 -2.43 -7.59 -5.92
N PRO A 102 -2.37 -8.23 -4.74
CA PRO A 102 -2.80 -7.60 -3.50
C PRO A 102 -1.95 -6.35 -3.20
N CYS A 103 -2.60 -5.32 -2.65
CA CYS A 103 -1.97 -4.04 -2.36
C CYS A 103 -2.21 -3.55 -0.92
N ILE A 104 -1.33 -2.68 -0.46
CA ILE A 104 -1.51 -1.87 0.74
C ILE A 104 -1.94 -0.47 0.30
N LEU A 105 -3.05 0.02 0.86
CA LEU A 105 -3.41 1.44 0.76
C LEU A 105 -2.74 2.21 1.89
N VAL A 106 -2.09 3.31 1.55
CA VAL A 106 -1.43 4.22 2.50
C VAL A 106 -1.99 5.61 2.29
N ALA A 107 -2.48 6.24 3.33
CA ALA A 107 -3.08 7.56 3.23
C ALA A 107 -2.58 8.53 4.28
N HIS A 108 -2.60 9.81 3.92
CA HIS A 108 -2.38 10.94 4.81
C HIS A 108 -3.67 11.74 4.98
N SER A 109 -3.93 12.24 6.19
CA SER A 109 -5.01 13.20 6.50
C SER A 109 -6.40 12.74 6.00
N TYR A 110 -7.10 13.56 5.22
CA TYR A 110 -8.39 13.26 4.58
C TYR A 110 -8.39 11.96 3.77
N GLY A 111 -7.28 11.66 3.08
CA GLY A 111 -7.13 10.42 2.33
C GLY A 111 -7.35 9.16 3.18
N GLY A 112 -7.24 9.27 4.50
CA GLY A 112 -7.58 8.19 5.44
C GLY A 112 -9.06 7.80 5.39
N ALA A 113 -9.96 8.77 5.31
CA ALA A 113 -11.39 8.50 5.11
C ALA A 113 -11.64 7.80 3.75
N VAL A 114 -10.93 8.25 2.71
CA VAL A 114 -11.01 7.65 1.37
C VAL A 114 -10.57 6.19 1.36
N ILE A 115 -9.42 5.87 1.99
CA ILE A 115 -8.95 4.48 2.07
C ILE A 115 -9.79 3.60 3.00
N THR A 116 -10.46 4.17 4.01
CA THR A 116 -11.41 3.43 4.86
C THR A 116 -12.55 2.86 4.03
N GLU A 117 -13.12 3.65 3.13
CA GLU A 117 -14.18 3.22 2.22
C GLU A 117 -13.67 2.35 1.07
N ALA A 118 -12.56 2.75 0.43
CA ALA A 118 -11.97 2.00 -0.68
C ALA A 118 -11.37 0.66 -0.23
N GLY A 119 -10.98 0.55 1.03
CA GLY A 119 -10.36 -0.63 1.63
C GLY A 119 -11.24 -1.87 1.72
N SER A 120 -12.54 -1.74 1.46
CA SER A 120 -13.46 -2.87 1.29
C SER A 120 -13.23 -3.67 -0.01
N ASP A 121 -12.39 -3.17 -0.92
CA ASP A 121 -12.03 -3.87 -2.15
C ASP A 121 -11.24 -5.15 -1.83
N PRO A 122 -11.59 -6.31 -2.42
CA PRO A 122 -10.94 -7.59 -2.14
C PRO A 122 -9.44 -7.65 -2.53
N SER A 123 -8.96 -6.74 -3.35
CA SER A 123 -7.53 -6.60 -3.68
C SER A 123 -6.71 -5.94 -2.57
N VAL A 124 -7.35 -5.30 -1.59
CA VAL A 124 -6.68 -4.61 -0.49
C VAL A 124 -6.30 -5.57 0.62
N ALA A 125 -5.00 -5.74 0.85
CA ALA A 125 -4.45 -6.60 1.90
C ALA A 125 -4.27 -5.88 3.24
N GLY A 126 -4.27 -4.55 3.26
CA GLY A 126 -4.12 -3.75 4.47
C GLY A 126 -4.19 -2.25 4.23
N LEU A 127 -4.41 -1.52 5.32
CA LEU A 127 -4.52 -0.07 5.35
C LEU A 127 -3.45 0.50 6.28
N VAL A 128 -2.82 1.61 5.86
CA VAL A 128 -1.85 2.37 6.67
C VAL A 128 -2.29 3.82 6.72
N TYR A 129 -2.46 4.32 7.94
CA TYR A 129 -2.88 5.69 8.21
C TYR A 129 -1.71 6.51 8.74
N ILE A 130 -1.35 7.57 8.06
CA ILE A 130 -0.25 8.47 8.42
C ILE A 130 -0.86 9.82 8.79
N ALA A 131 -0.95 10.15 10.08
CA ALA A 131 -1.63 11.34 10.57
C ALA A 131 -2.98 11.56 9.85
N ALA A 132 -3.80 10.52 9.75
CA ALA A 132 -4.94 10.44 8.86
C ALA A 132 -6.23 10.16 9.62
N HIS A 133 -7.36 10.56 9.04
CA HIS A 133 -8.69 10.24 9.54
C HIS A 133 -8.99 8.75 9.34
N MET A 134 -9.54 8.13 10.37
CA MET A 134 -9.98 6.74 10.36
C MET A 134 -11.40 6.65 10.93
N PRO A 135 -12.42 7.14 10.18
CA PRO A 135 -13.78 7.23 10.69
C PRO A 135 -14.42 5.85 10.81
N ASP A 136 -15.26 5.71 11.83
CA ASP A 136 -16.22 4.61 11.92
C ASP A 136 -17.43 4.86 10.99
N ALA A 137 -18.25 3.83 10.82
CA ALA A 137 -19.44 3.93 9.97
C ALA A 137 -20.39 5.04 10.48
N GLY A 138 -20.66 6.02 9.63
CA GLY A 138 -21.53 7.17 9.93
C GLY A 138 -20.82 8.37 10.58
N GLU A 139 -19.54 8.28 10.87
CA GLU A 139 -18.73 9.44 11.26
C GLU A 139 -18.33 10.27 10.03
N ASN A 140 -18.01 11.54 10.27
CA ASN A 140 -17.49 12.43 9.25
C ASN A 140 -16.37 13.31 9.83
N GLU A 141 -15.49 13.75 8.96
CA GLU A 141 -14.30 14.53 9.30
C GLU A 141 -14.65 15.87 9.99
N ALA A 142 -15.76 16.50 9.63
CA ALA A 142 -16.15 17.78 10.23
C ALA A 142 -16.52 17.63 11.71
N ASP A 143 -17.08 16.52 12.11
CA ASP A 143 -17.40 16.24 13.52
C ASP A 143 -16.16 15.85 14.30
N ASP A 144 -15.23 15.10 13.71
CA ASP A 144 -13.95 14.80 14.31
C ASP A 144 -13.10 16.05 14.50
N GLY A 145 -13.07 16.95 13.52
CA GLY A 145 -12.39 18.23 13.61
C GLY A 145 -12.91 19.13 14.75
N LYS A 146 -14.20 19.03 15.09
CA LYS A 146 -14.76 19.71 16.27
C LYS A 146 -14.32 19.09 17.58
N ARG A 147 -14.18 17.76 17.62
CA ARG A 147 -13.72 17.01 18.81
C ARG A 147 -12.24 17.21 19.08
N PHE A 148 -11.44 17.31 18.01
CA PHE A 148 -9.98 17.40 18.07
C PHE A 148 -9.46 18.59 17.24
N PRO A 149 -9.71 19.83 17.67
CA PRO A 149 -9.36 21.00 16.87
C PRO A 149 -7.83 21.17 16.77
N SER A 150 -7.32 21.25 15.55
CA SER A 150 -5.91 21.55 15.24
C SER A 150 -5.64 23.06 15.26
N ASP A 151 -4.37 23.47 15.27
CA ASP A 151 -4.00 24.87 15.12
C ASP A 151 -4.41 25.42 13.76
N LEU A 152 -4.31 24.60 12.70
CA LEU A 152 -4.83 24.96 11.38
C LEU A 152 -6.33 25.29 11.43
N SER A 153 -7.16 24.44 12.10
CA SER A 153 -8.59 24.67 12.19
C SER A 153 -8.98 25.94 12.98
N LYS A 154 -8.10 26.42 13.85
CA LYS A 154 -8.26 27.65 14.62
C LYS A 154 -7.71 28.88 13.91
N SER A 155 -6.92 28.69 12.85
CA SER A 155 -6.28 29.76 12.09
C SER A 155 -7.25 30.36 11.06
N ALA A 156 -6.80 31.44 10.44
CA ALA A 156 -7.47 32.03 9.27
C ALA A 156 -6.90 31.53 7.94
N ALA A 157 -6.08 30.44 7.98
CA ALA A 157 -5.41 29.93 6.80
C ALA A 157 -6.34 29.23 5.81
N ILE A 158 -7.45 28.60 6.30
CA ILE A 158 -8.45 27.97 5.44
C ILE A 158 -9.31 29.06 4.80
N LYS A 159 -9.29 29.14 3.49
CA LYS A 159 -10.07 30.07 2.66
C LYS A 159 -11.15 29.31 1.89
N LYS A 160 -12.15 30.07 1.39
CA LYS A 160 -13.19 29.54 0.52
C LYS A 160 -13.21 30.27 -0.81
N THR A 161 -13.46 29.51 -1.88
CA THR A 161 -13.77 30.04 -3.20
C THR A 161 -15.25 30.51 -3.25
N GLY A 162 -15.60 31.25 -4.28
CA GLY A 162 -16.98 31.75 -4.45
C GLY A 162 -18.01 30.64 -4.72
N ASP A 163 -17.57 29.49 -5.21
CA ASP A 163 -18.38 28.29 -5.48
C ASP A 163 -18.32 27.23 -4.37
N GLY A 164 -17.62 27.54 -3.25
CA GLY A 164 -17.71 26.77 -2.02
C GLY A 164 -16.57 25.79 -1.75
N PHE A 165 -15.58 25.68 -2.64
CA PHE A 165 -14.37 24.91 -2.37
C PHE A 165 -13.50 25.57 -1.32
N THR A 166 -12.63 24.81 -0.68
CA THR A 166 -11.68 25.32 0.31
C THR A 166 -10.25 25.17 -0.16
N TYR A 167 -9.38 26.08 0.26
CA TYR A 167 -7.94 26.01 0.02
C TYR A 167 -7.19 26.65 1.19
N LEU A 168 -5.91 26.36 1.31
CA LEU A 168 -5.05 27.02 2.28
C LEU A 168 -4.43 28.26 1.64
N ASP A 169 -4.45 29.36 2.39
CA ASP A 169 -3.77 30.59 2.01
C ASP A 169 -2.29 30.29 1.74
N PRO A 170 -1.78 30.49 0.52
CA PRO A 170 -0.38 30.22 0.20
C PRO A 170 0.63 30.95 1.10
N ALA A 171 0.26 32.09 1.66
CA ALA A 171 1.12 32.85 2.57
C ALA A 171 1.25 32.19 3.95
N GLN A 172 0.29 31.35 4.32
CA GLN A 172 0.22 30.64 5.61
C GLN A 172 0.45 29.14 5.48
N PHE A 173 0.57 28.63 4.25
CA PHE A 173 0.70 27.20 3.96
C PHE A 173 1.92 26.56 4.64
N HIS A 174 3.07 27.23 4.56
CA HIS A 174 4.29 26.72 5.20
C HIS A 174 4.14 26.59 6.71
N GLU A 175 3.57 27.59 7.37
CA GLU A 175 3.43 27.59 8.84
C GLU A 175 2.47 26.52 9.34
N TYR A 176 1.29 26.37 8.70
CA TYR A 176 0.21 25.54 9.23
C TYR A 176 0.08 24.15 8.60
N PHE A 177 0.74 23.90 7.46
CA PHE A 177 0.59 22.65 6.74
C PHE A 177 1.91 21.94 6.42
N ALA A 178 2.98 22.68 6.19
CA ALA A 178 4.26 22.13 5.71
C ALA A 178 5.47 22.72 6.46
N ALA A 179 5.35 22.92 7.79
CA ALA A 179 6.33 23.62 8.61
C ALA A 179 7.70 22.93 8.69
N ASP A 180 7.74 21.62 8.49
CA ASP A 180 8.96 20.79 8.50
C ASP A 180 9.64 20.67 7.13
N LEU A 181 9.02 21.21 6.07
CA LEU A 181 9.60 21.21 4.73
C LEU A 181 10.44 22.47 4.49
N SER A 182 11.25 22.44 3.43
CA SER A 182 11.93 23.67 2.97
C SER A 182 10.91 24.70 2.48
N ALA A 183 11.25 25.99 2.59
CA ALA A 183 10.38 27.06 2.09
C ALA A 183 10.07 26.93 0.60
N GLU A 184 11.01 26.40 -0.21
CA GLU A 184 10.82 26.14 -1.64
C GLU A 184 9.79 25.03 -1.88
N GLN A 185 9.90 23.91 -1.15
CA GLN A 185 8.95 22.81 -1.24
C GLN A 185 7.55 23.23 -0.78
N ALA A 186 7.45 23.94 0.34
CA ALA A 186 6.19 24.46 0.84
C ALA A 186 5.54 25.45 -0.14
N ALA A 187 6.33 26.33 -0.76
CA ALA A 187 5.84 27.26 -1.78
C ALA A 187 5.32 26.56 -3.04
N PHE A 188 5.97 25.48 -3.47
CA PHE A 188 5.50 24.65 -4.57
C PHE A 188 4.16 23.98 -4.21
N MET A 189 4.10 23.29 -3.07
CA MET A 189 2.90 22.62 -2.59
C MET A 189 1.71 23.56 -2.42
N ALA A 190 1.97 24.77 -1.91
CA ALA A 190 0.96 25.83 -1.77
C ALA A 190 0.32 26.25 -3.11
N ARG A 191 0.97 25.96 -4.24
CA ARG A 191 0.48 26.31 -5.58
C ARG A 191 -0.04 25.11 -6.36
N SER A 192 0.20 23.90 -5.87
CA SER A 192 -0.31 22.65 -6.46
C SER A 192 -1.49 22.04 -5.67
N GLN A 193 -2.13 22.85 -4.82
CA GLN A 193 -3.34 22.41 -4.12
C GLN A 193 -4.43 22.01 -5.12
N VAL A 194 -5.08 20.87 -4.85
CA VAL A 194 -6.34 20.50 -5.51
C VAL A 194 -7.46 21.30 -4.84
N LEU A 195 -8.40 21.82 -5.64
CA LEU A 195 -9.52 22.66 -5.18
C LEU A 195 -10.86 22.03 -5.55
#